data_7fce16c8a9aea8d336834d44a75c28bf
#
_entry.id   7fce16c8a9aea8d336834d44a75c28bf
#
_cell.length_a   1.000
_cell.length_b   1.000
_cell.length_c   1.000
_cell.angle_alpha   90.00
_cell.angle_beta   90.00
_cell.angle_gamma   90.00
#
_symmetry.space_group_name_H-M   'P 1'
#
loop_
_entity.id
_entity.type
_entity.pdbx_description
1 polymer ?
#
loop_
_entity_poly.entity_id
_entity_poly.type
_entity_poly.pdbx_seq_one_letter_code
_entity_poly.pdbx_strand_id
1 'polypeptide(L)'
;MLARDWYYNERRQTGLGSAVASVYDRHDDSDIRARAALTMLGVQRGWRVADIGCGNGVLACEAALMGAEVDAIDISPAMLALAEIQARDRKVAIRTQAAGLLSFAYEPNSYDLIVSEFALHHLPDFWKAVALSRIHGALKPGSSFYLRDIVFVSMPDGPERDVEQWADFNIKNHGFSRDSVVTHMRDEYSTFGWVIERMLTDAGFTLLSADYHAPLHGTYLLRKPKPGEQG
;
A
#
# COMPACT_ATOMS: atom_id res chain seq x y z
N MET A 1 -19.14 25.17 10.70
CA MET A 1 -18.22 24.05 10.40
C MET A 1 -16.86 24.67 10.23
N LEU A 2 -15.89 24.38 11.07
CA LEU A 2 -14.53 24.91 10.91
C LEU A 2 -14.00 24.45 9.55
N ALA A 3 -13.35 25.35 8.82
CA ALA A 3 -12.63 24.96 7.59
C ALA A 3 -11.61 23.88 7.96
N ARG A 4 -11.51 22.82 7.15
CA ARG A 4 -10.57 21.72 7.39
C ARG A 4 -9.18 22.06 6.84
N ASP A 5 -8.70 23.27 7.09
CA ASP A 5 -7.36 23.76 6.70
C ASP A 5 -6.22 22.99 7.38
N TRP A 6 -6.51 22.32 8.49
CA TRP A 6 -5.62 21.41 9.21
C TRP A 6 -5.54 19.99 8.59
N TYR A 7 -6.36 19.71 7.55
CA TYR A 7 -6.36 18.40 6.92
C TYR A 7 -5.08 18.17 6.11
N TYR A 8 -4.47 16.99 6.27
CA TYR A 8 -3.23 16.66 5.55
C TYR A 8 -3.47 16.60 4.04
N ASN A 9 -2.64 17.33 3.31
CA ASN A 9 -2.69 17.35 1.86
C ASN A 9 -1.74 16.30 1.29
N GLU A 10 -2.21 15.08 1.10
CA GLU A 10 -1.44 13.98 0.53
C GLU A 10 -0.93 14.25 -0.91
N ARG A 11 -1.53 15.20 -1.64
CA ARG A 11 -1.07 15.62 -2.97
C ARG A 11 0.29 16.32 -2.97
N ARG A 12 0.82 16.71 -1.82
CA ARG A 12 2.18 17.25 -1.72
C ARG A 12 3.25 16.24 -2.14
N GLN A 13 2.92 14.96 -2.16
CA GLN A 13 3.82 13.86 -2.49
C GLN A 13 3.74 13.39 -3.94
N THR A 14 2.91 14.03 -4.79
CA THR A 14 2.80 13.65 -6.22
C THR A 14 4.12 13.73 -6.99
N GLY A 15 5.05 14.56 -6.54
CA GLY A 15 6.40 14.67 -7.14
C GLY A 15 7.28 13.44 -6.93
N LEU A 16 7.06 12.68 -5.86
CA LEU A 16 7.84 11.48 -5.55
C LEU A 16 7.52 10.36 -6.55
N GLY A 17 6.24 10.15 -6.88
CA GLY A 17 5.81 9.15 -7.87
C GLY A 17 6.42 9.36 -9.26
N SER A 18 6.61 10.61 -9.69
CA SER A 18 7.21 10.92 -11.00
C SER A 18 8.70 10.59 -11.06
N ALA A 19 9.43 10.83 -9.96
CA ALA A 19 10.86 10.53 -9.88
C ALA A 19 11.12 9.02 -9.82
N VAL A 20 10.20 8.25 -9.26
CA VAL A 20 10.31 6.80 -9.05
C VAL A 20 9.79 6.01 -10.26
N ALA A 21 8.92 6.59 -11.09
CA ALA A 21 8.33 5.93 -12.25
C ALA A 21 9.37 5.28 -13.18
N SER A 22 10.53 5.91 -13.37
CA SER A 22 11.64 5.37 -14.18
C SER A 22 12.37 4.17 -13.55
N VAL A 23 12.20 3.98 -12.23
CA VAL A 23 12.82 2.88 -11.48
C VAL A 23 11.91 1.65 -11.46
N TYR A 24 10.58 1.84 -11.43
CA TYR A 24 9.60 0.76 -11.43
C TYR A 24 9.54 -0.05 -12.73
N ASP A 25 10.02 0.50 -13.84
CA ASP A 25 10.01 -0.15 -15.16
C ASP A 25 11.05 -1.29 -15.28
N ARG A 26 11.84 -1.58 -14.25
CA ARG A 26 13.00 -2.49 -14.31
C ARG A 26 12.88 -3.78 -13.52
N HIS A 27 11.74 -4.09 -12.89
CA HIS A 27 11.61 -5.30 -12.08
C HIS A 27 10.84 -6.40 -12.80
N ASP A 28 11.58 -7.32 -13.38
CA ASP A 28 11.10 -8.50 -14.14
C ASP A 28 10.23 -9.45 -13.30
N ASP A 29 10.36 -9.42 -11.94
CA ASP A 29 9.67 -10.35 -11.04
C ASP A 29 8.44 -9.76 -10.33
N SER A 30 8.05 -8.52 -10.61
CA SER A 30 6.92 -7.87 -9.94
C SER A 30 5.59 -8.57 -10.20
N ASP A 31 5.40 -9.08 -11.41
CA ASP A 31 4.20 -9.82 -11.83
C ASP A 31 4.07 -11.15 -11.09
N ILE A 32 5.18 -11.87 -10.96
CA ILE A 32 5.23 -13.18 -10.26
C ILE A 32 4.87 -12.98 -8.80
N ARG A 33 5.44 -11.95 -8.17
CA ARG A 33 5.18 -11.63 -6.76
C ARG A 33 3.73 -11.21 -6.55
N ALA A 34 3.20 -10.31 -7.38
CA ALA A 34 1.81 -9.86 -7.30
C ALA A 34 0.84 -11.05 -7.46
N ARG A 35 1.06 -11.89 -8.45
CA ARG A 35 0.24 -13.10 -8.68
C ARG A 35 0.32 -14.07 -7.51
N ALA A 36 1.50 -14.30 -6.92
CA ALA A 36 1.69 -15.16 -5.76
C ALA A 36 0.91 -14.60 -4.55
N ALA A 37 1.01 -13.31 -4.27
CA ALA A 37 0.27 -12.66 -3.19
C ALA A 37 -1.25 -12.79 -3.38
N LEU A 38 -1.77 -12.47 -4.57
CA LEU A 38 -3.20 -12.57 -4.88
C LEU A 38 -3.72 -14.01 -4.82
N THR A 39 -2.90 -14.99 -5.22
CA THR A 39 -3.22 -16.41 -5.09
C THR A 39 -3.31 -16.84 -3.62
N MET A 40 -2.33 -16.42 -2.80
CA MET A 40 -2.33 -16.66 -1.35
C MET A 40 -3.56 -16.01 -0.68
N LEU A 41 -3.95 -14.82 -1.12
CA LEU A 41 -5.14 -14.10 -0.66
C LEU A 41 -6.45 -14.72 -1.15
N GLY A 42 -6.39 -15.69 -2.05
CA GLY A 42 -7.55 -16.42 -2.55
C GLY A 42 -8.46 -15.59 -3.45
N VAL A 43 -7.92 -14.63 -4.19
CA VAL A 43 -8.70 -13.77 -5.10
C VAL A 43 -9.48 -14.61 -6.10
N GLN A 44 -10.77 -14.28 -6.28
CA GLN A 44 -11.69 -15.02 -7.12
C GLN A 44 -12.34 -14.11 -8.16
N ARG A 45 -12.84 -14.73 -9.22
CA ARG A 45 -13.66 -14.03 -10.22
C ARG A 45 -14.87 -13.35 -9.57
N GLY A 46 -15.08 -12.08 -9.93
CA GLY A 46 -16.20 -11.27 -9.44
C GLY A 46 -15.95 -10.62 -8.07
N TRP A 47 -14.79 -10.84 -7.44
CA TRP A 47 -14.43 -10.06 -6.28
C TRP A 47 -14.23 -8.59 -6.66
N ARG A 48 -14.63 -7.69 -5.77
CA ARG A 48 -14.29 -6.28 -5.87
C ARG A 48 -13.02 -6.02 -5.06
N VAL A 49 -11.96 -5.60 -5.75
CA VAL A 49 -10.63 -5.36 -5.19
C VAL A 49 -10.27 -3.89 -5.33
N ALA A 50 -9.75 -3.27 -4.27
CA ALA A 50 -9.12 -1.95 -4.36
C ALA A 50 -7.61 -2.09 -4.15
N ASP A 51 -6.83 -1.54 -5.09
CA ASP A 51 -5.37 -1.39 -4.99
C ASP A 51 -5.06 0.09 -4.73
N ILE A 52 -4.70 0.42 -3.48
CA ILE A 52 -4.54 1.82 -3.05
C ILE A 52 -3.05 2.17 -2.94
N GLY A 53 -2.62 3.10 -3.75
CA GLY A 53 -1.22 3.35 -4.08
C GLY A 53 -0.76 2.36 -5.15
N CYS A 54 -1.57 2.16 -6.19
CA CYS A 54 -1.37 1.09 -7.18
C CYS A 54 -0.12 1.26 -8.04
N GLY A 55 0.52 2.43 -8.00
CA GLY A 55 1.69 2.73 -8.81
C GLY A 55 1.43 2.49 -10.30
N ASN A 56 2.30 1.73 -10.95
CA ASN A 56 2.17 1.36 -12.36
C ASN A 56 1.11 0.26 -12.62
N GLY A 57 0.36 -0.18 -11.60
CA GLY A 57 -0.80 -1.05 -11.75
C GLY A 57 -0.51 -2.54 -11.93
N VAL A 58 0.67 -3.03 -11.60
CA VAL A 58 1.02 -4.46 -11.75
C VAL A 58 0.05 -5.35 -10.96
N LEU A 59 -0.15 -5.06 -9.67
CA LEU A 59 -1.03 -5.86 -8.82
C LEU A 59 -2.49 -5.73 -9.26
N ALA A 60 -2.94 -4.53 -9.61
CA ALA A 60 -4.27 -4.30 -10.14
C ALA A 60 -4.55 -5.11 -11.41
N CYS A 61 -3.59 -5.13 -12.36
CA CYS A 61 -3.70 -5.91 -13.59
C CYS A 61 -3.72 -7.42 -13.31
N GLU A 62 -2.88 -7.92 -12.41
CA GLU A 62 -2.88 -9.33 -12.02
C GLU A 62 -4.21 -9.75 -11.37
N ALA A 63 -4.79 -8.93 -10.49
CA ALA A 63 -6.11 -9.19 -9.92
C ALA A 63 -7.20 -9.23 -11.01
N ALA A 64 -7.15 -8.31 -11.98
CA ALA A 64 -8.07 -8.29 -13.11
C ALA A 64 -7.91 -9.52 -14.02
N LEU A 65 -6.68 -10.03 -14.25
CA LEU A 65 -6.42 -11.29 -14.95
C LEU A 65 -7.04 -12.50 -14.23
N MET A 66 -7.15 -12.45 -12.90
CA MET A 66 -7.85 -13.48 -12.10
C MET A 66 -9.38 -13.31 -12.15
N GLY A 67 -9.88 -12.27 -12.80
CA GLY A 67 -11.30 -12.00 -13.02
C GLY A 67 -11.96 -11.13 -11.95
N ALA A 68 -11.19 -10.45 -11.12
CA ALA A 68 -11.70 -9.46 -10.18
C ALA A 68 -12.11 -8.15 -10.87
N GLU A 69 -13.05 -7.44 -10.26
CA GLU A 69 -13.36 -6.04 -10.58
C GLU A 69 -12.43 -5.14 -9.76
N VAL A 70 -11.57 -4.36 -10.43
CA VAL A 70 -10.47 -3.67 -9.76
C VAL A 70 -10.63 -2.16 -9.84
N ASP A 71 -10.60 -1.52 -8.67
CA ASP A 71 -10.35 -0.09 -8.51
C ASP A 71 -8.84 0.11 -8.25
N ALA A 72 -8.13 0.78 -9.17
CA ALA A 72 -6.71 1.11 -9.08
C ALA A 72 -6.57 2.60 -8.72
N ILE A 73 -6.10 2.86 -7.52
CA ILE A 73 -6.08 4.20 -6.94
C ILE A 73 -4.64 4.65 -6.74
N ASP A 74 -4.27 5.78 -7.30
CA ASP A 74 -2.98 6.42 -7.03
C ASP A 74 -3.13 7.94 -7.05
N ILE A 75 -2.32 8.62 -6.25
CA ILE A 75 -2.32 10.08 -6.19
C ILE A 75 -1.57 10.70 -7.37
N SER A 76 -0.69 9.95 -8.03
CA SER A 76 0.15 10.37 -9.14
C SER A 76 -0.53 10.10 -10.49
N PRO A 77 -0.91 11.14 -11.25
CA PRO A 77 -1.45 10.95 -12.61
C PRO A 77 -0.47 10.22 -13.54
N ALA A 78 0.84 10.39 -13.33
CA ALA A 78 1.85 9.71 -14.13
C ALA A 78 1.84 8.19 -13.88
N MET A 79 1.66 7.75 -12.63
CA MET A 79 1.52 6.34 -12.28
C MET A 79 0.23 5.75 -12.87
N LEU A 80 -0.89 6.46 -12.76
CA LEU A 80 -2.14 5.99 -13.36
C LEU A 80 -2.06 5.84 -14.87
N ALA A 81 -1.35 6.74 -15.56
CA ALA A 81 -1.12 6.60 -17.00
C ALA A 81 -0.33 5.32 -17.33
N LEU A 82 0.67 4.96 -16.52
CA LEU A 82 1.41 3.69 -16.67
C LEU A 82 0.49 2.49 -16.38
N ALA A 83 -0.32 2.55 -15.34
CA ALA A 83 -1.29 1.49 -15.01
C ALA A 83 -2.29 1.25 -16.14
N GLU A 84 -2.77 2.31 -16.80
CA GLU A 84 -3.66 2.20 -17.96
C GLU A 84 -2.96 1.61 -19.19
N ILE A 85 -1.68 1.92 -19.41
CA ILE A 85 -0.87 1.30 -20.48
C ILE A 85 -0.74 -0.20 -20.17
N GLN A 86 -0.34 -0.58 -18.96
CA GLN A 86 -0.23 -1.97 -18.55
C GLN A 86 -1.53 -2.75 -18.71
N ALA A 87 -2.66 -2.18 -18.29
CA ALA A 87 -3.96 -2.81 -18.42
C ALA A 87 -4.34 -3.06 -19.89
N ARG A 88 -4.06 -2.09 -20.77
CA ARG A 88 -4.27 -2.19 -22.22
C ARG A 88 -3.42 -3.31 -22.82
N ASP A 89 -2.13 -3.35 -22.49
CA ASP A 89 -1.19 -4.33 -23.04
C ASP A 89 -1.54 -5.76 -22.59
N ARG A 90 -2.01 -5.90 -21.35
CA ARG A 90 -2.48 -7.19 -20.79
C ARG A 90 -3.92 -7.52 -21.15
N LYS A 91 -4.64 -6.63 -21.86
CA LYS A 91 -6.05 -6.79 -22.28
C LYS A 91 -7.00 -7.02 -21.10
N VAL A 92 -6.79 -6.32 -20.02
CA VAL A 92 -7.67 -6.31 -18.84
C VAL A 92 -8.28 -4.93 -18.62
N ALA A 93 -9.39 -4.89 -17.87
CA ALA A 93 -10.04 -3.65 -17.45
C ALA A 93 -9.78 -3.38 -15.97
N ILE A 94 -9.29 -2.20 -15.67
CA ILE A 94 -9.19 -1.63 -14.32
C ILE A 94 -9.84 -0.27 -14.29
N ARG A 95 -10.38 0.16 -13.16
CA ARG A 95 -10.91 1.52 -12.97
C ARG A 95 -9.86 2.37 -12.26
N THR A 96 -9.26 3.31 -12.96
CA THR A 96 -8.24 4.20 -12.38
C THR A 96 -8.90 5.41 -11.71
N GLN A 97 -8.37 5.83 -10.55
CA GLN A 97 -8.83 7.02 -9.82
C GLN A 97 -7.65 7.81 -9.25
N ALA A 98 -7.61 9.12 -9.56
CA ALA A 98 -6.61 10.04 -9.02
C ALA A 98 -6.97 10.45 -7.58
N ALA A 99 -6.66 9.58 -6.62
CA ALA A 99 -6.89 9.75 -5.20
C ALA A 99 -5.80 9.03 -4.39
N GLY A 100 -5.72 9.30 -3.10
CA GLY A 100 -4.85 8.59 -2.19
C GLY A 100 -5.62 7.98 -1.02
N LEU A 101 -4.90 7.48 -0.02
CA LEU A 101 -5.45 6.84 1.17
C LEU A 101 -6.46 7.71 1.95
N LEU A 102 -6.35 9.03 1.85
CA LEU A 102 -7.24 9.96 2.55
C LEU A 102 -8.30 10.59 1.65
N SER A 103 -8.10 10.67 0.35
CA SER A 103 -9.03 11.34 -0.57
C SER A 103 -9.90 10.37 -1.36
N PHE A 104 -9.58 9.08 -1.37
CA PHE A 104 -10.43 8.08 -2.00
C PHE A 104 -11.81 8.01 -1.34
N ALA A 105 -12.85 7.95 -2.17
CA ALA A 105 -14.23 7.85 -1.72
C ALA A 105 -14.58 6.39 -1.42
N TYR A 106 -14.28 5.94 -0.22
CA TYR A 106 -14.55 4.59 0.24
C TYR A 106 -16.05 4.30 0.34
N GLU A 107 -16.53 3.34 -0.43
CA GLU A 107 -17.89 2.82 -0.27
C GLU A 107 -17.94 1.82 0.89
N PRO A 108 -18.83 1.99 1.88
CA PRO A 108 -18.90 1.09 3.03
C PRO A 108 -19.24 -0.35 2.65
N ASN A 109 -18.56 -1.33 3.23
CA ASN A 109 -18.80 -2.77 3.06
C ASN A 109 -18.87 -3.23 1.59
N SER A 110 -18.00 -2.69 0.74
CA SER A 110 -18.09 -2.91 -0.72
C SER A 110 -16.98 -3.81 -1.26
N TYR A 111 -15.84 -3.91 -0.57
CA TYR A 111 -14.66 -4.62 -1.09
C TYR A 111 -14.48 -6.00 -0.45
N ASP A 112 -14.14 -6.98 -1.29
CA ASP A 112 -13.75 -8.33 -0.89
C ASP A 112 -12.28 -8.39 -0.50
N LEU A 113 -11.46 -7.50 -1.06
CA LEU A 113 -10.05 -7.32 -0.74
C LEU A 113 -9.66 -5.86 -0.95
N ILE A 114 -8.90 -5.31 -0.01
CA ILE A 114 -8.16 -4.07 -0.22
C ILE A 114 -6.66 -4.40 -0.09
N VAL A 115 -5.87 -3.86 -0.99
CA VAL A 115 -4.40 -3.99 -0.99
C VAL A 115 -3.79 -2.60 -0.94
N SER A 116 -2.67 -2.47 -0.21
CA SER A 116 -1.82 -1.29 -0.29
C SER A 116 -0.36 -1.71 -0.14
N GLU A 117 0.46 -1.42 -1.15
CA GLU A 117 1.89 -1.70 -1.11
C GLU A 117 2.68 -0.39 -1.21
N PHE A 118 3.57 -0.15 -0.26
CA PHE A 118 4.50 0.98 -0.23
C PHE A 118 3.83 2.37 -0.39
N ALA A 119 2.68 2.55 0.25
CA ALA A 119 1.93 3.81 0.18
C ALA A 119 1.60 4.41 1.56
N LEU A 120 1.42 3.57 2.59
CA LEU A 120 0.98 4.06 3.90
C LEU A 120 2.07 4.89 4.61
N HIS A 121 3.35 4.58 4.39
CA HIS A 121 4.48 5.33 4.96
C HIS A 121 4.56 6.79 4.51
N HIS A 122 3.86 7.16 3.45
CA HIS A 122 3.75 8.56 3.04
C HIS A 122 2.84 9.41 3.96
N LEU A 123 2.10 8.79 4.86
CA LEU A 123 1.23 9.50 5.80
C LEU A 123 1.88 9.60 7.19
N PRO A 124 1.81 10.76 7.86
CA PRO A 124 2.08 10.84 9.30
C PRO A 124 1.17 9.90 10.09
N ASP A 125 1.62 9.42 11.26
CA ASP A 125 0.94 8.37 12.03
C ASP A 125 -0.53 8.65 12.34
N PHE A 126 -0.86 9.89 12.69
CA PHE A 126 -2.26 10.29 12.87
C PHE A 126 -3.10 10.00 11.62
N TRP A 127 -2.57 10.29 10.44
CA TRP A 127 -3.28 10.10 9.17
C TRP A 127 -3.27 8.66 8.71
N LYS A 128 -2.25 7.87 9.09
CA LYS A 128 -2.28 6.41 8.92
C LYS A 128 -3.47 5.81 9.66
N ALA A 129 -3.67 6.17 10.93
CA ALA A 129 -4.80 5.69 11.71
C ALA A 129 -6.16 6.06 11.06
N VAL A 130 -6.29 7.28 10.53
CA VAL A 130 -7.50 7.72 9.79
C VAL A 130 -7.70 6.88 8.53
N ALA A 131 -6.64 6.65 7.74
CA ALA A 131 -6.71 5.84 6.52
C ALA A 131 -7.11 4.40 6.83
N LEU A 132 -6.49 3.77 7.84
CA LEU A 132 -6.79 2.40 8.27
C LEU A 132 -8.25 2.24 8.72
N SER A 133 -8.80 3.20 9.45
CA SER A 133 -10.22 3.20 9.83
C SER A 133 -11.14 3.28 8.61
N ARG A 134 -10.79 4.05 7.57
CA ARG A 134 -11.57 4.12 6.32
C ARG A 134 -11.51 2.82 5.52
N ILE A 135 -10.32 2.23 5.41
CA ILE A 135 -10.10 0.92 4.77
C ILE A 135 -10.96 -0.13 5.47
N HIS A 136 -10.92 -0.18 6.82
CA HIS A 136 -11.75 -1.09 7.59
C HIS A 136 -13.25 -0.89 7.30
N GLY A 137 -13.71 0.38 7.24
CA GLY A 137 -15.11 0.70 6.91
C GLY A 137 -15.56 0.21 5.53
N ALA A 138 -14.64 0.23 4.54
CA ALA A 138 -14.92 -0.13 3.15
C ALA A 138 -14.96 -1.64 2.90
N LEU A 139 -14.26 -2.43 3.68
CA LEU A 139 -14.26 -3.89 3.56
C LEU A 139 -15.60 -4.49 3.98
N LYS A 140 -16.02 -5.54 3.29
CA LYS A 140 -17.11 -6.41 3.73
C LYS A 140 -16.72 -7.13 5.02
N PRO A 141 -17.66 -7.46 5.92
CA PRO A 141 -17.37 -8.30 7.09
C PRO A 141 -16.78 -9.66 6.66
N GLY A 142 -15.68 -10.05 7.26
CA GLY A 142 -14.94 -11.27 6.93
C GLY A 142 -13.92 -11.13 5.81
N SER A 143 -13.88 -9.97 5.14
CA SER A 143 -12.95 -9.68 4.04
C SER A 143 -11.58 -9.22 4.52
N SER A 144 -10.58 -9.26 3.63
CA SER A 144 -9.18 -9.08 3.97
C SER A 144 -8.63 -7.72 3.55
N PHE A 145 -7.69 -7.24 4.34
CA PHE A 145 -6.75 -6.17 3.98
C PHE A 145 -5.34 -6.74 3.93
N TYR A 146 -4.65 -6.50 2.84
CA TYR A 146 -3.24 -6.84 2.68
C TYR A 146 -2.43 -5.55 2.62
N LEU A 147 -1.51 -5.41 3.57
CA LEU A 147 -0.60 -4.27 3.67
C LEU A 147 0.83 -4.76 3.54
N ARG A 148 1.60 -4.12 2.68
CA ARG A 148 3.06 -4.26 2.61
C ARG A 148 3.66 -2.88 2.62
N ASP A 149 4.56 -2.63 3.58
CA ASP A 149 5.11 -1.29 3.71
C ASP A 149 6.51 -1.27 4.32
N ILE A 150 7.17 -0.11 4.24
CA ILE A 150 8.47 0.12 4.84
C ILE A 150 8.27 0.37 6.34
N VAL A 151 8.85 -0.51 7.15
CA VAL A 151 8.77 -0.45 8.61
C VAL A 151 10.11 -0.79 9.24
N PHE A 152 10.42 -0.15 10.36
CA PHE A 152 11.58 -0.51 11.17
C PHE A 152 11.26 -1.75 12.01
N VAL A 153 12.16 -2.72 11.99
CA VAL A 153 11.96 -4.02 12.64
C VAL A 153 12.67 -4.05 13.98
N SER A 154 13.84 -3.43 14.08
CA SER A 154 14.66 -3.46 15.28
C SER A 154 14.12 -2.59 16.39
N MET A 155 14.28 -3.05 17.62
CA MET A 155 14.09 -2.24 18.82
C MET A 155 15.27 -1.23 18.99
N PRO A 156 15.16 -0.26 19.89
CA PRO A 156 15.96 0.97 19.91
C PRO A 156 17.49 0.86 19.84
N ASP A 157 18.05 -0.35 19.96
CA ASP A 157 19.51 -0.53 20.00
C ASP A 157 20.20 -0.52 18.61
N GLY A 158 19.43 -0.38 17.51
CA GLY A 158 20.02 -0.43 16.19
C GLY A 158 19.25 0.20 15.03
N PRO A 159 18.32 1.20 15.21
CA PRO A 159 17.57 1.75 14.09
C PRO A 159 18.45 2.42 13.03
N GLU A 160 19.56 3.03 13.45
CA GLU A 160 20.53 3.63 12.53
C GLU A 160 21.20 2.59 11.65
N ARG A 161 21.55 1.43 12.22
CA ARG A 161 22.11 0.30 11.47
C ARG A 161 21.12 -0.27 10.45
N ASP A 162 19.85 -0.38 10.82
CA ASP A 162 18.80 -0.85 9.91
C ASP A 162 18.61 0.11 8.74
N VAL A 163 18.66 1.42 9.00
CA VAL A 163 18.62 2.46 7.97
C VAL A 163 19.81 2.36 7.03
N GLU A 164 21.03 2.17 7.56
CA GLU A 164 22.23 2.01 6.73
C GLU A 164 22.14 0.77 5.84
N GLN A 165 21.71 -0.37 6.38
CA GLN A 165 21.52 -1.61 5.62
C GLN A 165 20.45 -1.45 4.53
N TRP A 166 19.33 -0.79 4.84
CA TRP A 166 18.27 -0.50 3.88
C TRP A 166 18.76 0.45 2.78
N ALA A 167 19.54 1.47 3.13
CA ALA A 167 20.14 2.40 2.20
C ALA A 167 21.07 1.68 1.22
N ASP A 168 22.01 0.90 1.74
CA ASP A 168 22.98 0.15 0.94
C ASP A 168 22.28 -0.84 0.01
N PHE A 169 21.27 -1.54 0.50
CA PHE A 169 20.48 -2.48 -0.28
C PHE A 169 19.78 -1.80 -1.45
N ASN A 170 19.09 -0.67 -1.21
CA ASN A 170 18.34 0.03 -2.24
C ASN A 170 19.24 0.72 -3.27
N ILE A 171 20.35 1.29 -2.83
CA ILE A 171 21.36 1.88 -3.74
C ILE A 171 21.93 0.79 -4.64
N LYS A 172 22.29 -0.35 -4.07
CA LYS A 172 22.96 -1.43 -4.82
C LYS A 172 22.02 -2.20 -5.76
N ASN A 173 20.79 -2.50 -5.31
CA ASN A 173 19.90 -3.42 -6.00
C ASN A 173 18.76 -2.72 -6.77
N HIS A 174 18.38 -1.53 -6.36
CA HIS A 174 17.25 -0.80 -6.94
C HIS A 174 17.63 0.53 -7.61
N GLY A 175 18.93 0.86 -7.62
CA GLY A 175 19.43 2.06 -8.28
C GLY A 175 18.98 3.37 -7.61
N PHE A 176 18.64 3.34 -6.33
CA PHE A 176 18.33 4.54 -5.56
C PHE A 176 19.59 5.41 -5.46
N SER A 177 19.43 6.72 -5.55
CA SER A 177 20.48 7.66 -5.20
C SER A 177 20.58 7.81 -3.67
N ARG A 178 21.74 8.27 -3.18
CA ARG A 178 21.87 8.64 -1.77
C ARG A 178 20.83 9.71 -1.36
N ASP A 179 20.56 10.67 -2.25
CA ASP A 179 19.59 11.73 -2.01
C ASP A 179 18.16 11.17 -1.89
N SER A 180 17.79 10.15 -2.67
CA SER A 180 16.49 9.48 -2.54
C SER A 180 16.35 8.82 -1.17
N VAL A 181 17.40 8.15 -0.68
CA VAL A 181 17.42 7.54 0.66
C VAL A 181 17.28 8.60 1.75
N VAL A 182 18.04 9.69 1.66
CA VAL A 182 17.98 10.80 2.62
C VAL A 182 16.59 11.44 2.62
N THR A 183 15.99 11.64 1.45
CA THR A 183 14.63 12.19 1.30
C THR A 183 13.62 11.27 1.97
N HIS A 184 13.70 9.95 1.71
CA HIS A 184 12.81 8.98 2.35
C HIS A 184 12.88 9.07 3.88
N MET A 185 14.09 9.01 4.43
CA MET A 185 14.28 9.03 5.89
C MET A 185 13.87 10.34 6.56
N ARG A 186 14.01 11.46 5.87
CA ARG A 186 13.71 12.79 6.41
C ARG A 186 12.27 13.22 6.19
N ASP A 187 11.70 12.91 5.03
CA ASP A 187 10.48 13.54 4.54
C ASP A 187 9.31 12.54 4.40
N GLU A 188 9.57 11.24 4.55
CA GLU A 188 8.55 10.19 4.61
C GLU A 188 8.39 9.68 6.05
N TYR A 189 7.27 9.03 6.33
CA TYR A 189 6.85 8.74 7.70
C TYR A 189 6.84 7.23 7.97
N SER A 190 7.92 6.53 7.57
CA SER A 190 8.11 5.14 7.98
C SER A 190 8.18 5.05 9.51
N THR A 191 7.57 4.04 10.09
CA THR A 191 7.51 3.85 11.54
C THR A 191 7.84 2.40 11.91
N PHE A 192 7.82 2.07 13.19
CA PHE A 192 8.11 0.71 13.65
C PHE A 192 6.95 -0.26 13.37
N GLY A 193 7.29 -1.53 13.08
CA GLY A 193 6.30 -2.56 12.81
C GLY A 193 5.28 -2.71 13.92
N TRP A 194 5.72 -2.71 15.20
CA TRP A 194 4.82 -2.77 16.34
C TRP A 194 3.87 -1.58 16.47
N VAL A 195 4.25 -0.39 15.96
CA VAL A 195 3.35 0.78 15.87
C VAL A 195 2.26 0.51 14.84
N ILE A 196 2.63 -0.02 13.66
CA ILE A 196 1.66 -0.38 12.61
C ILE A 196 0.71 -1.46 13.11
N GLU A 197 1.21 -2.54 13.74
CA GLU A 197 0.37 -3.61 14.30
C GLU A 197 -0.66 -3.05 15.30
N ARG A 198 -0.22 -2.13 16.17
CA ARG A 198 -1.12 -1.48 17.11
C ARG A 198 -2.19 -0.64 16.39
N MET A 199 -1.81 0.16 15.40
CA MET A 199 -2.75 0.96 14.61
C MET A 199 -3.77 0.09 13.87
N LEU A 200 -3.33 -1.05 13.31
CA LEU A 200 -4.19 -2.00 12.61
C LEU A 200 -5.22 -2.62 13.55
N THR A 201 -4.80 -3.05 14.73
CA THR A 201 -5.71 -3.61 15.73
C THR A 201 -6.68 -2.56 16.30
N ASP A 202 -6.21 -1.34 16.57
CA ASP A 202 -7.05 -0.23 17.04
C ASP A 202 -8.05 0.25 15.96
N ALA A 203 -7.74 0.06 14.67
CA ALA A 203 -8.68 0.30 13.57
C ALA A 203 -9.77 -0.78 13.44
N GLY A 204 -9.71 -1.85 14.24
CA GLY A 204 -10.72 -2.90 14.31
C GLY A 204 -10.38 -4.15 13.49
N PHE A 205 -9.18 -4.29 12.97
CA PHE A 205 -8.77 -5.49 12.25
C PHE A 205 -8.34 -6.61 13.20
N THR A 206 -8.58 -7.85 12.77
CA THR A 206 -7.88 -9.03 13.31
C THR A 206 -6.61 -9.22 12.49
N LEU A 207 -5.45 -9.18 13.15
CA LEU A 207 -4.15 -9.49 12.54
C LEU A 207 -4.01 -11.00 12.39
N LEU A 208 -3.92 -11.48 11.14
CA LEU A 208 -3.76 -12.91 10.82
C LEU A 208 -2.28 -13.30 10.71
N SER A 209 -1.47 -12.45 10.08
CA SER A 209 -0.01 -12.58 10.08
C SER A 209 0.67 -11.22 10.00
N ALA A 210 1.90 -11.15 10.55
CA ALA A 210 2.83 -10.07 10.39
C ALA A 210 4.21 -10.68 10.11
N ASP A 211 4.71 -10.49 8.90
CA ASP A 211 5.97 -11.02 8.43
C ASP A 211 6.94 -9.89 8.14
N TYR A 212 8.12 -9.98 8.70
CA TYR A 212 9.15 -8.95 8.56
C TYR A 212 10.30 -9.46 7.70
N HIS A 213 10.64 -8.69 6.69
CA HIS A 213 11.69 -9.02 5.73
C HIS A 213 12.80 -7.97 5.74
N ALA A 214 14.05 -8.43 5.75
CA ALA A 214 15.18 -7.53 5.54
C ALA A 214 15.17 -6.98 4.10
N PRO A 215 15.57 -5.73 3.86
CA PRO A 215 15.86 -4.72 4.85
C PRO A 215 14.66 -3.78 5.05
N LEU A 216 13.94 -3.82 6.12
CA LEU A 216 12.86 -2.88 6.50
C LEU A 216 11.52 -3.03 5.73
N HIS A 217 11.03 -4.23 5.51
CA HIS A 217 9.67 -4.44 5.00
C HIS A 217 8.82 -5.22 5.99
N GLY A 218 7.60 -4.75 6.23
CA GLY A 218 6.55 -5.50 6.91
C GLY A 218 5.44 -5.88 5.94
N THR A 219 4.98 -7.12 6.03
CA THR A 219 3.82 -7.63 5.30
C THR A 219 2.79 -8.08 6.31
N TYR A 220 1.57 -7.55 6.20
CA TYR A 220 0.50 -7.81 7.15
C TYR A 220 -0.71 -8.34 6.42
N LEU A 221 -1.24 -9.47 6.88
CA LEU A 221 -2.54 -9.99 6.46
C LEU A 221 -3.54 -9.75 7.58
N LEU A 222 -4.63 -9.10 7.24
CA LEU A 222 -5.63 -8.65 8.18
C LEU A 222 -7.02 -9.06 7.70
N ARG A 223 -7.93 -9.24 8.65
CA ARG A 223 -9.33 -9.53 8.39
C ARG A 223 -10.23 -8.52 9.12
N LYS A 224 -11.24 -8.02 8.43
CA LYS A 224 -12.35 -7.36 9.11
C LYS A 224 -13.21 -8.43 9.80
N PRO A 225 -13.40 -8.40 11.12
CA PRO A 225 -14.23 -9.36 11.82
C PRO A 225 -15.66 -9.38 11.28
N LYS A 226 -16.32 -10.57 11.36
CA LYS A 226 -17.76 -10.65 11.11
C LYS A 226 -18.52 -10.11 12.33
N PRO A 227 -19.78 -9.66 12.16
CA PRO A 227 -20.60 -9.26 13.28
C PRO A 227 -20.68 -10.38 14.34
N GLY A 228 -20.32 -10.05 15.59
CA GLY A 228 -20.30 -11.01 16.71
C GLY A 228 -18.97 -11.75 16.93
N GLU A 229 -17.99 -11.64 16.03
CA GLU A 229 -16.59 -12.02 16.30
C GLU A 229 -15.93 -10.88 17.10
N GLN A 230 -15.29 -11.23 18.24
CA GLN A 230 -14.40 -10.29 18.92
C GLN A 230 -13.04 -10.30 18.22
N GLY A 231 -12.52 -9.13 17.87
CA GLY A 231 -11.19 -8.96 17.32
C GLY A 231 -10.10 -9.13 18.38
#